data_5332b2635ff01b2e8c631148724edd61
#
_entry.id   5332b2635ff01b2e8c631148724edd61
#
_cell.length_a   1.000
_cell.length_b   1.000
_cell.length_c   1.000
_cell.angle_alpha   90.00
_cell.angle_beta   90.00
_cell.angle_gamma   90.00
#
_symmetry.space_group_name_H-M   'P 1'
#
loop_
_entity.id
_entity.type
_entity.pdbx_description
1 polymer ?
#
loop_
_entity_poly.entity_id
_entity_poly.type
_entity_poly.pdbx_seq_one_letter_code
_entity_poly.pdbx_strand_id
1 'polypeptide(L)'
;MRIYVVILSLVVFLTGCIRAGDYDLLPVRKKIFSAVNGYSVDYNESDEEYIGSEGLRESDVVTNKAITVKKGEALLSDKVFDRDTYRAYIYRPNKKGALNHYTYPIKLDNKKEYDVIGWVNIDGVRYSLLDSGLEDFVFLFDDSGKFYNRAGQIQDGILTVLDAEVFAYPSDVKMLKIAKMRDEISNVKNGYEVKYGGTKLGRIWFDYMTYDLDDNNGGQFERINFPNKPGLISINGKGLRVLNADEDSITFMILKNDE
;
A
#
# COMPACT_ATOMS: atom_id res chain seq x y z
N MET A 1 58.58 -17.39 -35.98
CA MET A 1 57.41 -16.54 -36.19
C MET A 1 56.07 -17.10 -35.66
N ARG A 2 56.01 -18.30 -35.07
CA ARG A 2 54.79 -18.89 -34.48
C ARG A 2 54.62 -18.66 -32.97
N ILE A 3 55.68 -18.32 -32.25
CA ILE A 3 55.64 -18.12 -30.78
C ILE A 3 55.11 -16.74 -30.38
N TYR A 4 55.33 -15.73 -31.18
CA TYR A 4 54.83 -14.35 -30.91
C TYR A 4 53.31 -14.20 -31.04
N VAL A 5 52.66 -15.01 -31.90
CA VAL A 5 51.21 -14.96 -32.09
C VAL A 5 50.47 -15.57 -30.90
N VAL A 6 51.06 -16.55 -30.23
CA VAL A 6 50.44 -17.22 -29.05
C VAL A 6 50.54 -16.34 -27.81
N ILE A 7 51.64 -15.60 -27.68
CA ILE A 7 51.83 -14.68 -26.52
C ILE A 7 50.91 -13.46 -26.67
N LEU A 8 50.72 -12.95 -27.90
CA LEU A 8 49.80 -11.81 -28.13
C LEU A 8 48.36 -12.19 -27.94
N SER A 9 47.91 -13.39 -28.30
CA SER A 9 46.56 -13.86 -28.05
C SER A 9 46.33 -14.14 -26.55
N LEU A 10 47.34 -14.56 -25.80
CA LEU A 10 47.23 -14.79 -24.35
C LEU A 10 47.08 -13.45 -23.58
N VAL A 11 47.81 -12.41 -24.03
CA VAL A 11 47.72 -11.06 -23.42
C VAL A 11 46.36 -10.39 -23.72
N VAL A 12 45.79 -10.61 -24.92
CA VAL A 12 44.46 -10.12 -25.26
C VAL A 12 43.35 -10.82 -24.48
N PHE A 13 43.53 -12.10 -24.14
CA PHE A 13 42.57 -12.82 -23.28
C PHE A 13 42.65 -12.40 -21.81
N LEU A 14 43.77 -11.91 -21.33
CA LEU A 14 43.92 -11.45 -19.94
C LEU A 14 43.47 -10.01 -19.74
N THR A 15 43.38 -9.20 -20.80
CA THR A 15 42.91 -7.81 -20.72
C THR A 15 41.44 -7.67 -21.07
N GLY A 16 40.78 -8.70 -21.58
CA GLY A 16 39.40 -8.64 -22.12
C GLY A 16 38.27 -8.90 -21.15
N CYS A 17 38.52 -9.16 -19.86
CA CYS A 17 37.49 -9.54 -18.91
C CYS A 17 37.47 -8.74 -17.59
N ILE A 18 37.95 -7.53 -17.58
CA ILE A 18 37.60 -6.63 -16.48
C ILE A 18 36.39 -5.80 -16.97
N ARG A 19 35.19 -6.38 -16.90
CA ARG A 19 33.97 -5.58 -16.91
C ARG A 19 34.00 -4.70 -15.68
N ALA A 20 33.91 -3.42 -15.88
CA ALA A 20 33.80 -2.41 -14.82
C ALA A 20 32.58 -2.60 -13.88
N GLY A 21 31.94 -3.76 -13.91
CA GLY A 21 30.81 -4.16 -13.07
C GLY A 21 31.08 -5.38 -12.18
N ASP A 22 32.18 -6.12 -12.41
CA ASP A 22 32.53 -7.31 -11.62
C ASP A 22 33.56 -6.99 -10.51
N TYR A 23 33.49 -5.78 -9.97
CA TYR A 23 34.06 -5.62 -8.66
C TYR A 23 33.15 -6.35 -7.69
N ASP A 24 33.58 -7.51 -7.28
CA ASP A 24 33.04 -8.21 -6.14
C ASP A 24 33.33 -7.37 -4.89
N LEU A 25 32.51 -6.36 -4.69
CA LEU A 25 32.67 -5.37 -3.61
C LEU A 25 32.42 -6.00 -2.24
N LEU A 26 31.80 -7.19 -2.21
CA LEU A 26 31.55 -7.92 -0.98
C LEU A 26 32.85 -8.27 -0.19
N PRO A 27 33.92 -8.76 -0.82
CA PRO A 27 35.19 -8.99 -0.10
C PRO A 27 35.85 -7.68 0.36
N VAL A 28 35.74 -6.63 -0.45
CA VAL A 28 36.31 -5.32 -0.11
C VAL A 28 35.52 -4.68 1.03
N ARG A 29 34.17 -4.80 1.01
CA ARG A 29 33.34 -4.34 2.11
C ARG A 29 33.70 -5.04 3.44
N LYS A 30 33.83 -6.35 3.45
CA LYS A 30 34.24 -7.10 4.67
C LYS A 30 35.60 -6.72 5.22
N LYS A 31 36.51 -6.21 4.39
CA LYS A 31 37.83 -5.77 4.80
C LYS A 31 37.88 -4.33 5.31
N ILE A 32 36.97 -3.48 4.79
CA ILE A 32 36.96 -2.03 5.09
C ILE A 32 36.10 -1.75 6.32
N PHE A 33 35.05 -2.57 6.58
CA PHE A 33 34.09 -2.32 7.64
C PHE A 33 34.33 -3.28 8.80
N SER A 34 35.03 -2.82 9.81
CA SER A 34 35.03 -3.49 11.11
C SER A 34 33.71 -3.15 11.83
N ALA A 35 33.08 -4.17 12.36
CA ALA A 35 31.92 -4.00 13.24
C ALA A 35 32.38 -3.27 14.51
N VAL A 36 31.70 -2.15 14.81
CA VAL A 36 32.01 -1.41 16.04
C VAL A 36 31.11 -1.91 17.16
N ASN A 37 29.81 -1.98 16.96
CA ASN A 37 28.82 -2.49 17.91
C ASN A 37 27.61 -3.06 17.18
N GLY A 38 26.94 -4.04 17.78
CA GLY A 38 25.66 -4.59 17.31
C GLY A 38 24.49 -4.04 18.13
N TYR A 39 23.45 -3.60 17.47
CA TYR A 39 22.22 -3.09 18.07
C TYR A 39 21.02 -3.86 17.57
N SER A 40 20.10 -4.21 18.45
CA SER A 40 18.83 -4.84 18.03
C SER A 40 17.99 -3.86 17.23
N VAL A 41 17.49 -4.34 16.10
CA VAL A 41 16.58 -3.57 15.24
C VAL A 41 15.14 -3.83 15.66
N ASP A 42 14.42 -2.77 15.93
CA ASP A 42 12.96 -2.81 16.02
C ASP A 42 12.39 -2.56 14.62
N TYR A 43 11.91 -3.64 14.01
CA TYR A 43 11.19 -3.52 12.75
C TYR A 43 9.79 -2.98 13.03
N ASN A 44 9.49 -1.83 12.46
CA ASN A 44 8.16 -1.29 12.53
C ASN A 44 7.25 -2.05 11.58
N GLU A 45 6.25 -2.72 12.11
CA GLU A 45 5.18 -3.29 11.30
C GLU A 45 4.32 -2.19 10.66
N SER A 46 4.18 -1.06 11.28
CA SER A 46 3.67 0.19 10.66
C SER A 46 3.92 1.37 11.59
N ASP A 47 4.51 2.45 11.07
CA ASP A 47 4.58 3.75 11.78
C ASP A 47 3.20 4.45 11.68
N GLU A 48 2.10 3.65 11.80
CA GLU A 48 0.72 4.11 11.66
C GLU A 48 0.08 4.25 13.03
N GLU A 49 -0.44 5.43 13.28
CA GLU A 49 -1.18 5.74 14.50
C GLU A 49 -2.68 5.71 14.17
N TYR A 50 -3.43 4.86 14.85
CA TYR A 50 -4.89 4.88 14.78
C TYR A 50 -5.42 6.18 15.40
N ILE A 51 -6.18 6.94 14.62
CA ILE A 51 -6.73 8.24 15.04
C ILE A 51 -8.16 8.10 15.53
N GLY A 52 -8.94 7.26 14.85
CA GLY A 52 -10.33 7.05 15.21
C GLY A 52 -11.14 6.37 14.12
N SER A 53 -12.37 6.05 14.46
CA SER A 53 -13.34 5.44 13.55
C SER A 53 -14.58 6.32 13.43
N GLU A 54 -15.09 6.43 12.22
CA GLU A 54 -16.35 7.13 11.89
C GLU A 54 -17.27 6.18 11.16
N GLY A 55 -18.54 6.09 11.62
CA GLY A 55 -19.56 5.34 10.90
C GLY A 55 -19.97 6.05 9.62
N LEU A 56 -19.83 5.39 8.48
CA LEU A 56 -20.33 5.86 7.20
C LEU A 56 -21.57 5.09 6.79
N ARG A 57 -22.54 5.80 6.21
CA ARG A 57 -23.71 5.18 5.61
C ARG A 57 -23.77 5.51 4.13
N GLU A 58 -23.78 4.48 3.31
CA GLU A 58 -24.05 4.56 1.90
C GLU A 58 -25.48 4.05 1.66
N SER A 59 -26.36 4.91 1.17
CA SER A 59 -27.74 4.54 0.88
C SER A 59 -28.15 5.01 -0.51
N ASP A 60 -29.09 4.29 -1.09
CA ASP A 60 -29.64 4.64 -2.40
C ASP A 60 -30.23 6.04 -2.40
N VAL A 61 -29.94 6.75 -3.45
CA VAL A 61 -30.57 8.04 -3.73
C VAL A 61 -31.96 7.76 -4.28
N VAL A 62 -32.97 8.20 -3.55
CA VAL A 62 -34.35 8.22 -4.07
C VAL A 62 -34.36 9.09 -5.32
N THR A 63 -34.73 8.54 -6.45
CA THR A 63 -34.78 9.26 -7.72
C THR A 63 -36.02 8.87 -8.49
N ASN A 64 -36.81 9.87 -8.89
CA ASN A 64 -37.92 9.69 -9.81
C ASN A 64 -37.46 9.54 -11.27
N LYS A 65 -36.18 9.33 -11.51
CA LYS A 65 -35.62 9.07 -12.84
C LYS A 65 -35.49 7.58 -13.07
N ALA A 66 -35.69 7.18 -14.32
CA ALA A 66 -35.46 5.81 -14.74
C ALA A 66 -33.96 5.51 -14.69
N ILE A 67 -33.63 4.40 -14.04
CA ILE A 67 -32.28 3.85 -13.91
C ILE A 67 -32.29 2.49 -14.56
N THR A 68 -31.24 2.16 -15.30
CA THR A 68 -31.03 0.81 -15.85
C THR A 68 -29.80 0.20 -15.20
N VAL A 69 -29.94 -1.00 -14.66
CA VAL A 69 -28.83 -1.80 -14.11
C VAL A 69 -28.78 -3.15 -14.82
N LYS A 70 -27.58 -3.69 -14.92
CA LYS A 70 -27.32 -4.99 -15.53
C LYS A 70 -27.46 -6.11 -14.52
N LYS A 71 -27.59 -7.32 -15.02
CA LYS A 71 -27.56 -8.53 -14.20
C LYS A 71 -26.27 -8.61 -13.37
N GLY A 72 -26.44 -8.85 -12.07
CA GLY A 72 -25.36 -8.86 -11.08
C GLY A 72 -25.03 -7.50 -10.48
N GLU A 73 -25.50 -6.39 -11.05
CA GLU A 73 -25.32 -5.05 -10.48
C GLU A 73 -26.36 -4.75 -9.39
N ALA A 74 -25.96 -3.97 -8.40
CA ALA A 74 -26.84 -3.53 -7.33
C ALA A 74 -27.86 -2.53 -7.86
N LEU A 75 -29.12 -2.72 -7.46
CA LEU A 75 -30.23 -1.79 -7.76
C LEU A 75 -30.71 -1.05 -6.50
N LEU A 76 -30.53 -1.64 -5.34
CA LEU A 76 -30.76 -1.04 -4.04
C LEU A 76 -29.61 -1.41 -3.10
N SER A 77 -29.21 -0.46 -2.29
CA SER A 77 -28.27 -0.72 -1.20
C SER A 77 -28.49 0.27 -0.05
N ASP A 78 -28.25 -0.20 1.15
CA ASP A 78 -28.17 0.64 2.35
C ASP A 78 -27.17 -0.06 3.28
N LYS A 79 -25.97 0.47 3.34
CA LYS A 79 -24.83 -0.16 4.00
C LYS A 79 -24.18 0.79 4.98
N VAL A 80 -23.82 0.28 6.13
CA VAL A 80 -23.05 0.97 7.15
C VAL A 80 -21.67 0.35 7.22
N PHE A 81 -20.65 1.19 7.14
CA PHE A 81 -19.24 0.84 7.26
C PHE A 81 -18.61 1.62 8.39
N ASP A 82 -17.46 1.18 8.88
CA ASP A 82 -16.54 2.06 9.56
C ASP A 82 -15.51 2.59 8.58
N ARG A 83 -15.21 3.85 8.73
CA ARG A 83 -14.01 4.47 8.19
C ARG A 83 -13.02 4.63 9.33
N ASP A 84 -12.02 3.78 9.34
CA ASP A 84 -10.91 3.90 10.25
C ASP A 84 -9.88 4.85 9.67
N THR A 85 -9.51 5.86 10.43
CA THR A 85 -8.53 6.84 10.01
C THR A 85 -7.22 6.59 10.75
N TYR A 86 -6.15 6.45 9.98
CA TYR A 86 -4.78 6.26 10.46
C TYR A 86 -3.93 7.45 10.06
N ARG A 87 -2.99 7.80 10.93
CA ARG A 87 -1.90 8.72 10.61
C ARG A 87 -0.69 7.88 10.26
N ALA A 88 -0.38 7.79 8.97
CA ALA A 88 0.85 7.20 8.47
C ALA A 88 1.94 8.26 8.35
N TYR A 89 3.19 7.83 8.36
CA TYR A 89 4.31 8.73 8.15
C TYR A 89 5.09 8.33 6.90
N ILE A 90 5.41 9.34 6.09
CA ILE A 90 6.30 9.21 4.95
C ILE A 90 7.56 10.03 5.20
N TYR A 91 8.65 9.59 4.63
CA TYR A 91 9.93 10.25 4.81
C TYR A 91 10.44 10.79 3.47
N ARG A 92 10.80 12.06 3.44
CA ARG A 92 11.37 12.71 2.25
C ARG A 92 12.52 13.62 2.63
N PRO A 93 13.56 13.75 1.80
CA PRO A 93 14.57 14.77 2.01
C PRO A 93 13.97 16.18 1.89
N ASN A 94 14.44 17.10 2.72
CA ASN A 94 14.02 18.52 2.66
C ASN A 94 14.44 19.20 1.33
N LYS A 95 15.47 18.69 0.68
CA LYS A 95 16.01 19.16 -0.61
C LYS A 95 16.70 18.02 -1.34
N LYS A 96 17.00 18.20 -2.62
CA LYS A 96 17.85 17.28 -3.37
C LYS A 96 19.25 17.25 -2.77
N GLY A 97 19.82 16.04 -2.70
CA GLY A 97 21.13 15.85 -2.13
C GLY A 97 21.70 14.46 -2.44
N ALA A 98 22.72 14.09 -1.70
CA ALA A 98 23.31 12.78 -1.74
C ALA A 98 23.84 12.42 -0.37
N LEU A 99 23.85 11.13 -0.08
CA LEU A 99 24.61 10.52 0.99
C LEU A 99 25.82 9.84 0.35
N ASN A 100 26.98 10.36 0.65
CA ASN A 100 28.23 9.80 0.16
C ASN A 100 28.77 8.81 1.19
N HIS A 101 28.88 7.57 0.77
CA HIS A 101 29.52 6.52 1.52
C HIS A 101 30.61 5.92 0.65
N TYR A 102 31.85 6.19 0.97
CA TYR A 102 33.05 5.69 0.27
C TYR A 102 32.99 5.84 -1.26
N THR A 103 32.43 4.86 -1.96
CA THR A 103 32.39 4.81 -3.43
C THR A 103 30.99 4.93 -4.02
N TYR A 104 29.96 4.94 -3.17
CA TYR A 104 28.57 4.93 -3.66
C TYR A 104 27.76 6.08 -3.11
N PRO A 105 27.62 7.17 -3.88
CA PRO A 105 26.66 8.19 -3.53
C PRO A 105 25.23 7.68 -3.76
N ILE A 106 24.41 7.71 -2.72
CA ILE A 106 22.97 7.54 -2.85
C ILE A 106 22.38 8.91 -3.08
N LYS A 107 21.71 9.07 -4.23
CA LYS A 107 21.03 10.32 -4.57
C LYS A 107 19.72 10.42 -3.80
N LEU A 108 19.52 11.53 -3.13
CA LEU A 108 18.28 11.87 -2.45
C LEU A 108 17.48 12.85 -3.31
N ASP A 109 16.24 12.46 -3.63
CA ASP A 109 15.30 13.31 -4.36
C ASP A 109 14.17 13.75 -3.42
N ASN A 110 14.00 15.04 -3.25
CA ASN A 110 12.97 15.63 -2.38
C ASN A 110 11.53 15.45 -2.89
N LYS A 111 11.37 14.87 -4.08
CA LYS A 111 10.04 14.46 -4.61
C LYS A 111 9.74 12.99 -4.40
N LYS A 112 10.73 12.19 -3.99
CA LYS A 112 10.60 10.78 -3.75
C LYS A 112 10.35 10.51 -2.27
N GLU A 113 9.43 9.60 -1.98
CA GLU A 113 9.24 9.00 -0.67
C GLU A 113 10.27 7.87 -0.48
N TYR A 114 10.76 7.73 0.74
CA TYR A 114 11.76 6.73 1.10
C TYR A 114 11.23 5.88 2.24
N ASP A 115 11.48 4.60 2.15
CA ASP A 115 11.03 3.64 3.14
C ASP A 115 11.97 3.61 4.35
N VAL A 116 11.38 3.58 5.52
CA VAL A 116 12.06 3.35 6.80
C VAL A 116 11.70 1.95 7.24
N ILE A 117 12.71 1.08 7.29
CA ILE A 117 12.52 -0.35 7.55
C ILE A 117 12.44 -0.68 9.05
N GLY A 118 12.77 0.27 9.90
CA GLY A 118 12.75 0.11 11.34
C GLY A 118 13.54 1.21 12.04
N TRP A 119 13.84 1.00 13.30
CA TRP A 119 14.62 1.92 14.10
C TRP A 119 15.53 1.19 15.10
N VAL A 120 16.50 1.91 15.60
CA VAL A 120 17.48 1.41 16.56
C VAL A 120 17.80 2.49 17.57
N ASN A 121 18.18 2.09 18.79
CA ASN A 121 18.66 2.99 19.81
C ASN A 121 20.18 2.87 19.93
N ILE A 122 20.90 3.96 19.66
CA ILE A 122 22.35 4.04 19.76
C ILE A 122 22.69 5.10 20.79
N ASP A 123 23.29 4.70 21.89
CA ASP A 123 23.71 5.60 22.99
C ASP A 123 22.56 6.51 23.51
N GLY A 124 21.33 5.97 23.57
CA GLY A 124 20.15 6.69 24.04
C GLY A 124 19.49 7.58 22.98
N VAL A 125 20.00 7.62 21.76
CA VAL A 125 19.39 8.33 20.62
C VAL A 125 18.70 7.32 19.69
N ARG A 126 17.44 7.61 19.36
CA ARG A 126 16.66 6.83 18.39
C ARG A 126 17.05 7.24 16.97
N TYR A 127 17.40 6.25 16.16
CA TYR A 127 17.67 6.43 14.73
C TYR A 127 16.73 5.60 13.90
N SER A 128 16.13 6.22 12.91
CA SER A 128 15.37 5.54 11.86
C SER A 128 16.29 4.98 10.79
N LEU A 129 15.99 3.80 10.28
CA LEU A 129 16.79 3.05 9.32
C LEU A 129 16.26 3.25 7.91
N LEU A 130 16.94 4.05 7.12
CA LEU A 130 16.61 4.33 5.73
C LEU A 130 17.12 3.20 4.84
N ASP A 131 16.21 2.61 4.06
CA ASP A 131 16.60 1.65 3.03
C ASP A 131 17.50 2.33 1.98
N SER A 132 18.68 1.79 1.81
CA SER A 132 19.65 2.29 0.83
C SER A 132 19.39 1.79 -0.59
N GLY A 133 18.51 0.78 -0.77
CA GLY A 133 18.37 0.00 -2.00
C GLY A 133 19.54 -0.93 -2.29
N LEU A 134 20.46 -1.11 -1.34
CA LEU A 134 21.55 -2.08 -1.37
C LEU A 134 21.28 -3.11 -0.29
N GLU A 135 21.49 -4.38 -0.62
CA GLU A 135 21.22 -5.50 0.28
C GLU A 135 21.89 -5.29 1.65
N ASP A 136 21.07 -5.41 2.71
CA ASP A 136 21.47 -5.30 4.12
C ASP A 136 22.12 -3.98 4.55
N PHE A 137 22.23 -3.02 3.67
CA PHE A 137 22.92 -1.77 3.96
C PHE A 137 21.91 -0.62 4.19
N VAL A 138 22.07 0.09 5.31
CA VAL A 138 21.15 1.15 5.71
C VAL A 138 21.88 2.43 6.09
N PHE A 139 21.20 3.56 5.88
CA PHE A 139 21.58 4.83 6.48
C PHE A 139 20.69 5.14 7.67
N LEU A 140 21.24 5.86 8.61
CA LEU A 140 20.54 6.20 9.84
C LEU A 140 20.28 7.70 9.90
N PHE A 141 19.15 8.10 10.44
CA PHE A 141 18.85 9.50 10.76
C PHE A 141 18.04 9.60 12.06
N ASP A 142 18.30 10.65 12.83
CA ASP A 142 17.64 10.91 14.10
C ASP A 142 16.25 11.53 13.93
N ASP A 143 15.52 11.76 15.01
CA ASP A 143 14.19 12.37 15.01
C ASP A 143 14.16 13.80 14.44
N SER A 144 15.29 14.50 14.40
CA SER A 144 15.41 15.79 13.72
C SER A 144 15.60 15.65 12.21
N GLY A 145 15.75 14.41 11.73
CA GLY A 145 16.04 14.05 10.35
C GLY A 145 17.51 14.17 9.95
N LYS A 146 18.40 14.46 10.89
CA LYS A 146 19.84 14.56 10.64
C LYS A 146 20.44 13.18 10.47
N PHE A 147 21.20 13.00 9.40
CA PHE A 147 21.86 11.74 9.13
C PHE A 147 23.00 11.48 10.14
N TYR A 148 23.06 10.23 10.56
CA TYR A 148 24.19 9.72 11.33
C TYR A 148 25.44 9.67 10.43
N ASN A 149 26.58 9.94 11.00
CA ASN A 149 27.83 10.00 10.25
C ASN A 149 28.44 8.63 9.90
N ARG A 150 27.71 7.55 10.15
CA ARG A 150 28.10 6.18 9.81
C ARG A 150 26.90 5.45 9.22
N ALA A 151 27.18 4.48 8.37
CA ALA A 151 26.18 3.56 7.86
C ALA A 151 26.07 2.32 8.74
N GLY A 152 25.06 1.51 8.49
CA GLY A 152 24.88 0.24 9.15
C GLY A 152 24.65 -0.90 8.16
N GLN A 153 24.92 -2.10 8.63
CA GLN A 153 24.53 -3.34 7.96
C GLN A 153 23.63 -4.12 8.90
N ILE A 154 22.51 -4.60 8.38
CA ILE A 154 21.56 -5.41 9.14
C ILE A 154 21.80 -6.87 8.77
N GLN A 155 21.95 -7.73 9.78
CA GLN A 155 21.96 -9.16 9.61
C GLN A 155 21.26 -9.81 10.80
N ASP A 156 20.30 -10.69 10.52
CA ASP A 156 19.52 -11.42 11.54
C ASP A 156 18.89 -10.52 12.63
N GLY A 157 18.39 -9.36 12.23
CA GLY A 157 17.76 -8.39 13.14
C GLY A 157 18.74 -7.57 13.98
N ILE A 158 20.03 -7.69 13.72
CA ILE A 158 21.07 -6.92 14.39
C ILE A 158 21.67 -5.91 13.41
N LEU A 159 21.61 -4.64 13.79
CA LEU A 159 22.34 -3.59 13.10
C LEU A 159 23.79 -3.55 13.59
N THR A 160 24.70 -3.70 12.68
CA THR A 160 26.12 -3.44 12.91
C THR A 160 26.48 -2.07 12.35
N VAL A 161 26.91 -1.16 13.19
CA VAL A 161 27.43 0.14 12.75
C VAL A 161 28.80 -0.06 12.11
N LEU A 162 28.97 0.45 10.91
CA LEU A 162 30.20 0.28 10.12
C LEU A 162 31.21 1.39 10.43
N ASP A 163 32.46 1.06 10.45
CA ASP A 163 33.54 2.05 10.61
C ASP A 163 33.85 2.77 9.29
N ALA A 164 32.82 3.37 8.74
CA ALA A 164 32.90 4.12 7.49
C ALA A 164 32.07 5.38 7.57
N GLU A 165 32.67 6.50 7.28
CA GLU A 165 32.00 7.79 7.38
C GLU A 165 30.95 7.98 6.28
N VAL A 166 29.84 8.58 6.66
CA VAL A 166 28.75 9.00 5.77
C VAL A 166 28.66 10.51 5.80
N PHE A 167 28.69 11.11 4.63
CA PHE A 167 28.57 12.55 4.46
C PHE A 167 27.31 12.88 3.69
N ALA A 168 26.48 13.74 4.27
CA ALA A 168 25.35 14.33 3.56
C ALA A 168 25.81 15.55 2.74
N TYR A 169 25.41 15.63 1.49
CA TYR A 169 25.68 16.77 0.63
C TYR A 169 24.41 17.24 -0.09
N PRO A 170 24.01 18.51 0.05
CA PRO A 170 24.58 19.54 0.94
C PRO A 170 24.54 19.11 2.42
N SER A 171 25.39 19.65 3.27
CA SER A 171 25.52 19.24 4.67
C SER A 171 24.26 19.48 5.53
N ASP A 172 23.34 20.30 5.04
CA ASP A 172 22.05 20.64 5.66
C ASP A 172 20.87 19.82 5.05
N VAL A 173 21.17 18.82 4.21
CA VAL A 173 20.15 17.87 3.78
C VAL A 173 19.75 17.00 4.97
N LYS A 174 18.45 16.85 5.17
CA LYS A 174 17.87 16.05 6.26
C LYS A 174 16.58 15.39 5.81
N MET A 175 16.20 14.32 6.47
CA MET A 175 14.91 13.67 6.28
C MET A 175 13.80 14.45 6.99
N LEU A 176 12.67 14.56 6.36
CA LEU A 176 11.45 15.11 6.94
C LEU A 176 10.46 13.97 7.16
N LYS A 177 9.97 13.84 8.39
CA LYS A 177 8.83 12.97 8.73
C LYS A 177 7.56 13.76 8.45
N ILE A 178 6.74 13.30 7.50
CA ILE A 178 5.53 13.99 7.04
C ILE A 178 4.34 13.12 7.34
N ALA A 179 3.40 13.63 8.13
CA ALA A 179 2.17 12.93 8.41
C ALA A 179 1.26 12.89 7.16
N LYS A 180 0.70 11.73 6.88
CA LYS A 180 -0.27 11.48 5.82
C LYS A 180 -1.45 10.74 6.41
N MET A 181 -2.65 11.31 6.25
CA MET A 181 -3.85 10.62 6.68
C MET A 181 -4.20 9.54 5.66
N ARG A 182 -4.54 8.36 6.15
CA ARG A 182 -5.01 7.23 5.37
C ARG A 182 -6.32 6.72 5.96
N ASP A 183 -7.33 6.62 5.11
CA ASP A 183 -8.60 6.04 5.49
C ASP A 183 -8.67 4.59 5.02
N GLU A 184 -9.11 3.73 5.89
CA GLU A 184 -9.51 2.36 5.58
C GLU A 184 -11.02 2.22 5.77
N ILE A 185 -11.69 1.71 4.76
CA ILE A 185 -13.11 1.37 4.88
C ILE A 185 -13.18 -0.10 5.31
N SER A 186 -13.80 -0.33 6.44
CA SER A 186 -14.03 -1.68 6.97
C SER A 186 -15.00 -2.47 6.08
N ASN A 187 -15.17 -3.73 6.39
CA ASN A 187 -16.27 -4.51 5.85
C ASN A 187 -17.62 -3.89 6.27
N VAL A 188 -18.66 -4.17 5.48
CA VAL A 188 -20.03 -3.74 5.80
C VAL A 188 -20.41 -4.28 7.17
N LYS A 189 -20.74 -3.39 8.12
CA LYS A 189 -21.20 -3.79 9.45
C LYS A 189 -22.64 -4.20 9.48
N ASN A 190 -23.47 -3.41 8.83
CA ASN A 190 -24.91 -3.60 8.84
C ASN A 190 -25.49 -3.07 7.53
N GLY A 191 -26.65 -3.60 7.13
CA GLY A 191 -27.36 -3.13 5.98
C GLY A 191 -27.82 -4.22 5.02
N TYR A 192 -28.08 -3.82 3.80
CA TYR A 192 -28.48 -4.74 2.75
C TYR A 192 -28.04 -4.29 1.36
N GLU A 193 -28.04 -5.25 0.45
CA GLU A 193 -27.81 -5.03 -0.98
C GLU A 193 -28.77 -5.91 -1.79
N VAL A 194 -29.35 -5.36 -2.83
CA VAL A 194 -30.24 -6.08 -3.76
C VAL A 194 -29.63 -6.01 -5.14
N LYS A 195 -29.29 -7.14 -5.72
CA LYS A 195 -28.77 -7.25 -7.09
C LYS A 195 -29.80 -7.80 -8.05
N TYR A 196 -29.75 -7.34 -9.29
CA TYR A 196 -30.58 -7.88 -10.34
C TYR A 196 -30.12 -9.28 -10.75
N GLY A 197 -30.98 -10.27 -10.64
CA GLY A 197 -30.69 -11.66 -10.96
C GLY A 197 -31.12 -12.11 -12.36
N GLY A 198 -31.76 -11.20 -13.11
CA GLY A 198 -32.30 -11.49 -14.45
C GLY A 198 -33.76 -11.94 -14.43
N THR A 199 -34.28 -12.32 -15.60
CA THR A 199 -35.62 -12.90 -15.73
C THR A 199 -35.56 -14.38 -16.08
N LYS A 200 -36.47 -15.16 -15.49
CA LYS A 200 -36.62 -16.59 -15.78
C LYS A 200 -38.04 -17.05 -15.48
N LEU A 201 -38.62 -17.85 -16.37
CA LEU A 201 -39.98 -18.41 -16.20
C LEU A 201 -41.04 -17.36 -15.92
N GLY A 202 -41.01 -16.22 -16.63
CA GLY A 202 -41.97 -15.14 -16.45
C GLY A 202 -41.86 -14.38 -15.12
N ARG A 203 -40.73 -14.52 -14.44
CA ARG A 203 -40.46 -13.83 -13.16
C ARG A 203 -39.15 -13.05 -13.24
N ILE A 204 -39.11 -11.93 -12.52
CA ILE A 204 -37.92 -11.13 -12.25
C ILE A 204 -37.30 -11.66 -10.96
N TRP A 205 -36.02 -11.92 -10.97
CA TRP A 205 -35.28 -12.42 -9.83
C TRP A 205 -34.36 -11.36 -9.28
N PHE A 206 -34.24 -11.32 -7.96
CA PHE A 206 -33.32 -10.46 -7.24
C PHE A 206 -32.55 -11.29 -6.20
N ASP A 207 -31.26 -11.05 -6.11
CA ASP A 207 -30.39 -11.57 -5.10
C ASP A 207 -30.31 -10.55 -3.96
N TYR A 208 -30.93 -10.86 -2.84
CA TYR A 208 -31.02 -10.03 -1.65
C TYR A 208 -30.00 -10.51 -0.62
N MET A 209 -29.13 -9.64 -0.19
CA MET A 209 -28.10 -9.90 0.81
C MET A 209 -28.26 -8.93 1.97
N THR A 210 -28.37 -9.44 3.18
CA THR A 210 -28.29 -8.64 4.41
C THR A 210 -26.90 -8.80 5.02
N TYR A 211 -26.46 -7.76 5.68
CA TYR A 211 -25.21 -7.71 6.43
C TYR A 211 -25.55 -7.46 7.90
N ASP A 212 -25.00 -8.26 8.78
CA ASP A 212 -25.07 -8.09 10.23
C ASP A 212 -23.80 -8.69 10.83
N LEU A 213 -22.86 -7.85 11.23
CA LEU A 213 -21.62 -8.31 11.85
C LEU A 213 -21.79 -8.75 13.30
N ASP A 214 -22.89 -8.34 13.96
CA ASP A 214 -23.21 -8.78 15.32
C ASP A 214 -23.74 -10.23 15.31
N ASP A 215 -24.18 -10.71 14.16
CA ASP A 215 -24.57 -12.11 13.96
C ASP A 215 -23.36 -12.89 13.40
N ASN A 216 -22.87 -13.86 14.16
CA ASN A 216 -21.70 -14.69 13.81
C ASN A 216 -21.77 -15.39 12.43
N ASN A 217 -22.85 -15.19 11.68
CA ASN A 217 -23.11 -15.77 10.36
C ASN A 217 -22.75 -14.85 9.17
N GLY A 218 -22.27 -13.63 9.37
CA GLY A 218 -21.67 -12.81 8.32
C GLY A 218 -22.61 -12.30 7.23
N GLY A 219 -23.92 -12.35 7.44
CA GLY A 219 -24.94 -11.94 6.47
C GLY A 219 -25.75 -13.11 5.91
N GLN A 220 -26.97 -12.81 5.51
CA GLN A 220 -27.91 -13.79 4.95
C GLN A 220 -28.16 -13.49 3.47
N PHE A 221 -28.19 -14.54 2.68
CA PHE A 221 -28.52 -14.47 1.27
C PHE A 221 -29.92 -15.06 1.04
N GLU A 222 -30.74 -14.30 0.35
CA GLU A 222 -32.08 -14.72 -0.07
C GLU A 222 -32.29 -14.39 -1.53
N ARG A 223 -32.95 -15.27 -2.27
CA ARG A 223 -33.38 -14.99 -3.63
C ARG A 223 -34.87 -14.74 -3.67
N ILE A 224 -35.27 -13.51 -3.96
CA ILE A 224 -36.66 -13.06 -4.08
C ILE A 224 -37.08 -12.91 -5.54
N ASN A 225 -38.38 -12.99 -5.82
CA ASN A 225 -38.85 -12.84 -7.18
C ASN A 225 -40.25 -12.20 -7.25
N PHE A 226 -40.50 -11.56 -8.37
CA PHE A 226 -41.76 -10.90 -8.70
C PHE A 226 -42.22 -11.28 -10.12
N PRO A 227 -43.52 -11.15 -10.46
CA PRO A 227 -43.98 -11.32 -11.85
C PRO A 227 -43.25 -10.38 -12.81
N ASN A 228 -42.83 -10.89 -13.97
CA ASN A 228 -42.16 -10.09 -15.01
C ASN A 228 -43.22 -9.27 -15.78
N LYS A 229 -43.64 -8.17 -15.20
CA LYS A 229 -44.51 -7.17 -15.81
C LYS A 229 -44.18 -5.79 -15.27
N PRO A 230 -44.38 -4.71 -16.08
CA PRO A 230 -44.30 -3.36 -15.58
C PRO A 230 -45.25 -3.16 -14.39
N GLY A 231 -44.77 -2.47 -13.35
CA GLY A 231 -45.60 -2.27 -12.15
C GLY A 231 -44.82 -1.89 -10.92
N LEU A 232 -45.50 -1.86 -9.80
CA LEU A 232 -44.90 -1.56 -8.51
C LEU A 232 -44.52 -2.87 -7.80
N ILE A 233 -43.34 -2.89 -7.26
CA ILE A 233 -42.85 -3.93 -6.32
C ILE A 233 -42.29 -3.22 -5.11
N SER A 234 -42.24 -3.92 -3.98
CA SER A 234 -41.59 -3.42 -2.76
C SER A 234 -40.52 -4.40 -2.31
N ILE A 235 -39.34 -3.89 -2.04
CA ILE A 235 -38.22 -4.66 -1.50
C ILE A 235 -37.70 -3.89 -0.30
N ASN A 236 -37.66 -4.52 0.84
CA ASN A 236 -37.23 -3.93 2.11
C ASN A 236 -37.86 -2.55 2.41
N GLY A 237 -39.19 -2.46 2.17
CA GLY A 237 -39.93 -1.21 2.40
C GLY A 237 -39.74 -0.11 1.35
N LYS A 238 -38.83 -0.29 0.39
CA LYS A 238 -38.62 0.65 -0.72
C LYS A 238 -39.51 0.29 -1.92
N GLY A 239 -40.26 1.26 -2.40
CA GLY A 239 -41.10 1.13 -3.60
C GLY A 239 -40.24 1.25 -4.86
N LEU A 240 -40.34 0.28 -5.76
CA LEU A 240 -39.75 0.30 -7.07
C LEU A 240 -40.82 0.22 -8.16
N ARG A 241 -40.79 1.15 -9.09
CA ARG A 241 -41.59 1.03 -10.29
C ARG A 241 -40.75 0.41 -11.39
N VAL A 242 -41.00 -0.86 -11.69
CA VAL A 242 -40.38 -1.56 -12.81
C VAL A 242 -41.00 -1.07 -14.10
N LEU A 243 -40.18 -0.61 -15.05
CA LEU A 243 -40.56 -0.16 -16.37
C LEU A 243 -40.37 -1.27 -17.40
N ASN A 244 -39.22 -1.95 -17.34
CA ASN A 244 -38.88 -3.09 -18.18
C ASN A 244 -37.87 -3.97 -17.47
N ALA A 245 -37.92 -5.28 -17.76
CA ALA A 245 -36.89 -6.23 -17.31
C ALA A 245 -36.74 -7.37 -18.33
N ASP A 246 -35.51 -7.73 -18.62
CA ASP A 246 -35.13 -8.85 -19.47
C ASP A 246 -34.04 -9.68 -18.79
N GLU A 247 -33.42 -10.64 -19.50
CA GLU A 247 -32.42 -11.52 -18.91
C GLU A 247 -31.16 -10.75 -18.45
N ASP A 248 -30.83 -9.65 -19.13
CA ASP A 248 -29.56 -8.94 -18.97
C ASP A 248 -29.66 -7.66 -18.16
N SER A 249 -30.85 -7.03 -18.13
CA SER A 249 -31.03 -5.71 -17.50
C SER A 249 -32.44 -5.47 -16.97
N ILE A 250 -32.54 -4.54 -16.03
CA ILE A 250 -33.79 -4.00 -15.52
C ILE A 250 -33.77 -2.48 -15.56
N THR A 251 -34.84 -1.88 -16.02
CA THR A 251 -35.08 -0.43 -15.97
C THR A 251 -36.20 -0.15 -14.95
N PHE A 252 -35.92 0.70 -13.98
CA PHE A 252 -36.81 0.97 -12.85
C PHE A 252 -36.66 2.40 -12.35
N MET A 253 -37.52 2.82 -11.45
CA MET A 253 -37.48 4.07 -10.70
C MET A 253 -37.62 3.75 -9.21
N ILE A 254 -36.79 4.36 -8.37
CA ILE A 254 -36.97 4.31 -6.91
C ILE A 254 -37.98 5.39 -6.53
N LEU A 255 -39.07 4.99 -5.90
CA LEU A 255 -40.09 5.91 -5.49
C LEU A 255 -39.80 6.47 -4.10
N LYS A 256 -40.13 7.75 -3.92
CA LYS A 256 -40.17 8.31 -2.58
C LYS A 256 -41.33 7.62 -1.82
N ASN A 257 -41.07 7.13 -0.63
CA ASN A 257 -42.14 6.70 0.24
C ASN A 257 -42.94 7.96 0.59
N ASP A 258 -44.14 8.07 0.09
CA ASP A 258 -45.11 9.05 0.62
C ASP A 258 -45.46 8.53 2.03
N GLU A 259 -45.06 9.26 3.04
CA GLU A 259 -45.46 9.07 4.42
C GLU A 259 -46.98 9.22 4.60
#